data_a67f5352c308312935e27ed79c3743cb
#
_entry.id   a67f5352c308312935e27ed79c3743cb
#
_cell.length_a   1.000
_cell.length_b   1.000
_cell.length_c   1.000
_cell.angle_alpha   90.00
_cell.angle_beta   90.00
_cell.angle_gamma   90.00
#
_symmetry.space_group_name_H-M   'P 1'
#
loop_
_entity.id
_entity.type
_entity.pdbx_description
1 polymer ?
#
loop_
_entity_poly.entity_id
_entity_poly.type
_entity_poly.pdbx_seq_one_letter_code
_entity_poly.pdbx_strand_id
1 'polypeptide(L)'
;MNTLLSLHFFKKWPNRLKKEVVFKYVASENDLQAFLKRQIHQNDSLKRDWEDAQEKAHIETEHARREGFSILPISSSKYPDGLKVVPDPPMVLFGRGTWSGVKSPLAVVGTRKPTGYGKDFCRRLAVELSAYPINFVSGLALGIDAAIHREAMDMGATTTAFLAGGL
;
A
#
# COMPACT_ATOMS: atom_id res chain seq x y z
N MET A 1 -0.78 15.50 12.31
CA MET A 1 0.37 15.15 11.43
C MET A 1 0.53 13.64 11.47
N ASN A 2 0.68 12.97 10.34
CA ASN A 2 0.70 11.50 10.28
C ASN A 2 2.06 10.95 10.75
N THR A 3 2.15 10.54 12.00
CA THR A 3 3.37 10.02 12.65
C THR A 3 3.95 8.82 11.91
N LEU A 4 3.10 7.94 11.39
CA LEU A 4 3.54 6.77 10.64
C LEU A 4 4.15 7.14 9.28
N LEU A 5 3.61 8.17 8.62
CA LEU A 5 4.19 8.67 7.38
C LEU A 5 5.55 9.34 7.63
N SER A 6 5.69 10.12 8.72
CA SER A 6 6.98 10.69 9.12
C SER A 6 7.99 9.58 9.42
N LEU A 7 7.58 8.53 10.13
CA LEU A 7 8.45 7.39 10.42
C LEU A 7 8.84 6.62 9.14
N HIS A 8 7.97 6.56 8.13
CA HIS A 8 8.30 6.00 6.81
C HIS A 8 9.49 6.74 6.18
N PHE A 9 9.50 8.07 6.22
CA PHE A 9 10.57 8.90 5.66
C PHE A 9 11.82 9.01 6.56
N PHE A 10 11.75 8.60 7.82
CA PHE A 10 12.86 8.68 8.78
C PHE A 10 13.99 7.71 8.40
N LYS A 11 15.12 8.25 7.89
CA LYS A 11 16.19 7.44 7.30
C LYS A 11 17.15 6.82 8.31
N LYS A 12 17.35 7.47 9.47
CA LYS A 12 18.34 7.03 10.47
C LYS A 12 18.04 5.69 11.13
N TRP A 13 16.78 5.27 11.12
CA TRP A 13 16.42 3.96 11.62
C TRP A 13 16.26 2.93 10.51
N PRO A 14 16.79 1.71 10.66
CA PRO A 14 16.54 0.63 9.72
C PRO A 14 15.05 0.25 9.73
N ASN A 15 14.55 -0.19 8.60
CA ASN A 15 13.13 -0.54 8.43
C ASN A 15 12.65 -1.58 9.48
N ARG A 16 13.49 -2.55 9.84
CA ARG A 16 13.18 -3.52 10.87
C ARG A 16 12.83 -2.84 12.21
N LEU A 17 13.67 -1.91 12.68
CA LEU A 17 13.42 -1.18 13.93
C LEU A 17 12.14 -0.34 13.85
N LYS A 18 11.91 0.36 12.73
CA LYS A 18 10.69 1.13 12.53
C LYS A 18 9.45 0.25 12.66
N LYS A 19 9.47 -0.94 12.05
CA LYS A 19 8.35 -1.91 12.12
C LYS A 19 8.13 -2.43 13.53
N GLU A 20 9.17 -2.84 14.24
CA GLU A 20 9.08 -3.27 15.63
C GLU A 20 8.40 -2.21 16.51
N VAL A 21 8.81 -0.95 16.34
CA VAL A 21 8.20 0.18 17.06
C VAL A 21 6.74 0.39 16.66
N VAL A 22 6.44 0.37 15.35
CA VAL A 22 5.06 0.54 14.87
C VAL A 22 4.16 -0.57 15.40
N PHE A 23 4.56 -1.84 15.31
CA PHE A 23 3.75 -2.96 15.81
C PHE A 23 3.54 -2.90 17.32
N LYS A 24 4.53 -2.43 18.07
CA LYS A 24 4.41 -2.27 19.53
C LYS A 24 3.42 -1.18 19.92
N TYR A 25 3.32 -0.11 19.15
CA TYR A 25 2.51 1.07 19.49
C TYR A 25 1.36 1.34 18.51
N VAL A 26 1.03 0.38 17.62
CA VAL A 26 -0.01 0.56 16.58
C VAL A 26 -1.39 0.88 17.16
N ALA A 27 -1.67 0.44 18.37
CA ALA A 27 -2.95 0.66 19.04
C ALA A 27 -3.13 2.10 19.58
N SER A 28 -2.03 2.85 19.75
CA SER A 28 -2.06 4.21 20.31
C SER A 28 -1.03 5.11 19.62
N GLU A 29 -1.51 6.02 18.79
CA GLU A 29 -0.65 7.01 18.12
C GLU A 29 0.02 7.94 19.14
N ASN A 30 -0.64 8.25 20.26
CA ASN A 30 -0.10 9.09 21.32
C ASN A 30 1.11 8.44 21.99
N ASP A 31 1.04 7.13 22.27
CA ASP A 31 2.16 6.38 22.86
C ASP A 31 3.33 6.28 21.88
N LEU A 32 3.05 6.07 20.60
CA LEU A 32 4.06 6.10 19.55
C LEU A 32 4.77 7.45 19.50
N GLN A 33 4.02 8.56 19.52
CA GLN A 33 4.59 9.91 19.51
C GLN A 33 5.42 10.17 20.75
N ALA A 34 4.96 9.78 21.94
CA ALA A 34 5.68 9.94 23.20
C ALA A 34 6.99 9.15 23.20
N PHE A 35 6.96 7.90 22.69
CA PHE A 35 8.14 7.07 22.54
C PHE A 35 9.16 7.71 21.56
N LEU A 36 8.72 8.10 20.37
CA LEU A 36 9.58 8.72 19.36
C LEU A 36 10.21 10.01 19.88
N LYS A 37 9.42 10.88 20.53
CA LYS A 37 9.93 12.10 21.14
C LYS A 37 11.05 11.81 22.13
N ARG A 38 10.90 10.82 23.01
CA ARG A 38 11.92 10.44 23.99
C ARG A 38 13.20 9.94 23.32
N GLN A 39 13.09 9.10 22.28
CA GLN A 39 14.25 8.54 21.59
C GLN A 39 14.99 9.56 20.73
N ILE A 40 14.25 10.44 20.06
CA ILE A 40 14.81 11.40 19.10
C ILE A 40 15.46 12.59 19.78
N HIS A 41 14.88 13.10 20.89
CA HIS A 41 15.44 14.26 21.61
C HIS A 41 16.81 14.03 22.27
N GLN A 42 17.25 12.77 22.38
CA GLN A 42 18.54 12.43 22.98
C GLN A 42 19.73 12.64 22.02
N ASN A 43 19.49 12.95 20.75
CA ASN A 43 20.54 13.04 19.73
C ASN A 43 20.18 14.06 18.65
N ASP A 44 20.98 15.10 18.51
CA ASP A 44 20.76 16.20 17.56
C ASP A 44 20.72 15.73 16.09
N SER A 45 21.48 14.67 15.76
CA SER A 45 21.45 14.10 14.40
C SER A 45 20.12 13.40 14.12
N LEU A 46 19.56 12.68 15.11
CA LEU A 46 18.24 12.06 14.99
C LEU A 46 17.13 13.11 14.93
N LYS A 47 17.27 14.18 15.69
CA LYS A 47 16.29 15.28 15.69
C LYS A 47 16.19 15.94 14.31
N ARG A 48 17.32 16.29 13.70
CA ARG A 48 17.33 16.88 12.34
C ARG A 48 16.74 15.94 11.30
N ASP A 49 17.12 14.65 11.30
CA ASP A 49 16.56 13.66 10.35
C ASP A 49 15.05 13.47 10.56
N TRP A 50 14.57 13.60 11.80
CA TRP A 50 13.16 13.54 12.12
C TRP A 50 12.39 14.78 11.62
N GLU A 51 12.93 15.97 11.79
CA GLU A 51 12.38 17.22 11.27
C GLU A 51 12.27 17.16 9.73
N ASP A 52 13.32 16.67 9.04
CA ASP A 52 13.29 16.42 7.59
C ASP A 52 12.24 15.39 7.20
N ALA A 53 12.07 14.34 7.99
CA ALA A 53 11.05 13.31 7.75
C ALA A 53 9.63 13.85 7.94
N GLN A 54 9.42 14.73 8.89
CA GLN A 54 8.15 15.41 9.13
C GLN A 54 7.79 16.36 7.99
N GLU A 55 8.76 17.13 7.48
CA GLU A 55 8.58 18.00 6.32
C GLU A 55 8.19 17.21 5.08
N LYS A 56 8.89 16.10 4.80
CA LYS A 56 8.54 15.19 3.69
C LYS A 56 7.14 14.61 3.84
N ALA A 57 6.77 14.20 5.05
CA ALA A 57 5.44 13.69 5.30
C ALA A 57 4.35 14.76 5.09
N HIS A 58 4.65 16.01 5.42
CA HIS A 58 3.75 17.13 5.16
C HIS A 58 3.59 17.37 3.65
N ILE A 59 4.70 17.50 2.93
CA ILE A 59 4.70 17.69 1.47
C ILE A 59 3.93 16.57 0.77
N GLU A 60 4.17 15.31 1.15
CA GLU A 60 3.49 14.15 0.55
C GLU A 60 1.99 14.13 0.88
N THR A 61 1.60 14.56 2.09
CA THR A 61 0.19 14.68 2.46
C THR A 61 -0.53 15.73 1.61
N GLU A 62 0.08 16.88 1.40
CA GLU A 62 -0.46 17.93 0.55
C GLU A 62 -0.50 17.52 -0.94
N HIS A 63 0.53 16.80 -1.40
CA HIS A 63 0.55 16.22 -2.73
C HIS A 63 -0.59 15.21 -2.91
N ALA A 64 -0.75 14.28 -1.99
CA ALA A 64 -1.84 13.31 -2.00
C ALA A 64 -3.21 13.98 -2.07
N ARG A 65 -3.41 15.04 -1.28
CA ARG A 65 -4.66 15.81 -1.27
C ARG A 65 -4.94 16.48 -2.62
N ARG A 66 -3.92 17.07 -3.26
CA ARG A 66 -4.08 17.74 -4.57
C ARG A 66 -4.34 16.75 -5.70
N GLU A 67 -3.63 15.64 -5.71
CA GLU A 67 -3.70 14.61 -6.77
C GLU A 67 -4.83 13.58 -6.53
N GLY A 68 -5.52 13.65 -5.40
CA GLY A 68 -6.67 12.78 -5.09
C GLY A 68 -6.31 11.34 -4.80
N PHE A 69 -5.13 11.07 -4.23
CA PHE A 69 -4.81 9.74 -3.73
C PHE A 69 -4.80 9.66 -2.19
N SER A 70 -4.98 8.44 -1.70
CA SER A 70 -5.07 8.14 -0.28
C SER A 70 -3.72 7.69 0.27
N ILE A 71 -3.43 8.07 1.51
CA ILE A 71 -2.31 7.54 2.29
C ILE A 71 -2.91 6.61 3.35
N LEU A 72 -2.53 5.33 3.30
CA LEU A 72 -3.07 4.27 4.15
C LEU A 72 -1.96 3.72 5.06
N PRO A 73 -1.82 4.21 6.28
CA PRO A 73 -0.91 3.63 7.25
C PRO A 73 -1.38 2.24 7.69
N ILE A 74 -0.46 1.38 8.11
CA ILE A 74 -0.74 0.01 8.56
C ILE A 74 -1.74 -0.05 9.73
N SER A 75 -1.88 1.03 10.51
CA SER A 75 -2.88 1.17 11.57
C SER A 75 -4.29 1.48 11.05
N SER A 76 -4.44 1.80 9.77
CA SER A 76 -5.76 2.12 9.20
C SER A 76 -6.64 0.87 9.14
N SER A 77 -7.92 1.04 9.47
CA SER A 77 -8.93 -0.01 9.27
C SER A 77 -9.15 -0.38 7.80
N LYS A 78 -8.71 0.49 6.88
CA LYS A 78 -8.76 0.26 5.44
C LYS A 78 -7.51 -0.44 4.90
N TYR A 79 -6.46 -0.60 5.71
CA TYR A 79 -5.25 -1.30 5.27
C TYR A 79 -5.56 -2.78 5.03
N PRO A 80 -5.12 -3.40 3.90
CA PRO A 80 -5.42 -4.78 3.58
C PRO A 80 -4.87 -5.76 4.64
N ASP A 81 -5.73 -6.57 5.26
CA ASP A 81 -5.31 -7.50 6.30
C ASP A 81 -4.31 -8.54 5.79
N GLY A 82 -4.46 -9.00 4.54
CA GLY A 82 -3.50 -9.90 3.91
C GLY A 82 -2.09 -9.33 3.79
N LEU A 83 -1.92 -8.00 3.75
CA LEU A 83 -0.60 -7.37 3.75
C LEU A 83 -0.02 -7.19 5.17
N LYS A 84 -0.85 -7.21 6.21
CA LYS A 84 -0.35 -7.11 7.60
C LYS A 84 0.42 -8.36 8.03
N VAL A 85 0.09 -9.51 7.45
CA VAL A 85 0.66 -10.82 7.83
C VAL A 85 1.86 -11.26 7.00
N VAL A 86 2.25 -10.49 5.97
CA VAL A 86 3.47 -10.81 5.23
C VAL A 86 4.72 -10.54 6.10
N PRO A 87 5.86 -11.22 5.84
CA PRO A 87 7.07 -11.06 6.65
C PRO A 87 7.59 -9.62 6.74
N ASP A 88 7.34 -8.81 5.71
CA ASP A 88 7.82 -7.43 5.60
C ASP A 88 6.70 -6.49 5.11
N PRO A 89 5.65 -6.23 5.94
CA PRO A 89 4.53 -5.41 5.49
C PRO A 89 4.93 -3.95 5.30
N PRO A 90 4.48 -3.28 4.23
CA PRO A 90 4.66 -1.85 4.07
C PRO A 90 4.01 -1.08 5.23
N MET A 91 4.73 -0.13 5.85
CA MET A 91 4.15 0.69 6.93
C MET A 91 3.07 1.65 6.42
N VAL A 92 3.17 2.07 5.17
CA VAL A 92 2.27 3.01 4.50
C VAL A 92 2.05 2.54 3.07
N LEU A 93 0.81 2.58 2.63
CA LEU A 93 0.43 2.39 1.23
C LEU A 93 -0.09 3.71 0.66
N PHE A 94 0.23 3.96 -0.59
CA PHE A 94 -0.34 5.04 -1.38
C PHE A 94 -1.36 4.43 -2.34
N GLY A 95 -2.56 4.98 -2.40
CA GLY A 95 -3.65 4.41 -3.20
C GLY A 95 -4.39 5.45 -4.02
N ARG A 96 -4.68 5.12 -5.28
CA ARG A 96 -5.50 5.94 -6.17
C ARG A 96 -6.76 5.18 -6.55
N GLY A 97 -7.87 5.88 -6.61
CA GLY A 97 -9.17 5.29 -6.91
C GLY A 97 -10.05 5.06 -5.68
N THR A 98 -11.15 4.35 -5.87
CA THR A 98 -12.08 4.06 -4.78
C THR A 98 -11.56 2.90 -3.94
N TRP A 99 -11.24 3.16 -2.68
CA TRP A 99 -10.73 2.17 -1.76
C TRP A 99 -11.81 1.77 -0.74
N SER A 100 -12.39 0.60 -0.93
CA SER A 100 -13.37 0.00 0.00
C SER A 100 -12.81 -1.17 0.82
N GLY A 101 -11.49 -1.35 0.76
CA GLY A 101 -10.81 -2.58 1.21
C GLY A 101 -10.82 -3.65 0.13
N VAL A 102 -9.87 -4.58 0.20
CA VAL A 102 -9.83 -5.72 -0.73
C VAL A 102 -10.66 -6.85 -0.12
N LYS A 103 -11.86 -7.04 -0.64
CA LYS A 103 -12.73 -8.17 -0.24
C LYS A 103 -12.62 -9.28 -1.27
N SER A 104 -12.62 -10.53 -0.82
CA SER A 104 -12.53 -11.72 -1.68
C SER A 104 -11.46 -11.59 -2.78
N PRO A 105 -10.18 -11.34 -2.43
CA PRO A 105 -9.14 -11.12 -3.42
C PRO A 105 -8.82 -12.41 -4.17
N LEU A 106 -8.73 -12.31 -5.50
CA LEU A 106 -8.21 -13.35 -6.37
C LEU A 106 -6.95 -12.81 -7.07
N ALA A 107 -5.80 -13.31 -6.69
CA ALA A 107 -4.54 -12.93 -7.33
C ALA A 107 -4.38 -13.63 -8.67
N VAL A 108 -4.13 -12.85 -9.73
CA VAL A 108 -3.85 -13.35 -11.07
C VAL A 108 -2.52 -12.75 -11.53
N VAL A 109 -1.52 -13.60 -11.73
CA VAL A 109 -0.18 -13.18 -12.15
C VAL A 109 0.33 -14.08 -13.26
N GLY A 110 1.21 -13.55 -14.10
CA GLY A 110 1.75 -14.38 -15.18
C GLY A 110 2.82 -13.71 -16.03
N THR A 111 3.09 -14.30 -17.16
CA THR A 111 4.13 -13.84 -18.07
C THR A 111 3.86 -12.46 -18.65
N ARG A 112 4.92 -11.70 -18.88
CA ARG A 112 4.88 -10.42 -19.58
C ARG A 112 4.66 -10.55 -21.09
N LYS A 113 4.83 -11.77 -21.64
CA LYS A 113 4.60 -12.10 -23.06
C LYS A 113 3.61 -13.28 -23.18
N PRO A 114 2.32 -13.05 -22.95
CA PRO A 114 1.32 -14.10 -22.97
C PRO A 114 1.03 -14.57 -24.41
N THR A 115 0.75 -15.85 -24.54
CA THR A 115 0.17 -16.42 -25.75
C THR A 115 -1.31 -16.02 -25.91
N GLY A 116 -1.90 -16.31 -27.05
CA GLY A 116 -3.34 -16.17 -27.26
C GLY A 116 -4.15 -16.91 -26.19
N TYR A 117 -3.77 -18.16 -25.89
CA TYR A 117 -4.39 -18.96 -24.83
C TYR A 117 -4.39 -18.25 -23.46
N GLY A 118 -3.25 -17.67 -23.06
CA GLY A 118 -3.17 -16.96 -21.77
C GLY A 118 -4.12 -15.75 -21.70
N LYS A 119 -4.25 -14.98 -22.77
CA LYS A 119 -5.20 -13.87 -22.87
C LYS A 119 -6.64 -14.34 -22.83
N ASP A 120 -6.98 -15.39 -23.59
CA ASP A 120 -8.30 -16.00 -23.61
C ASP A 120 -8.69 -16.59 -22.25
N PHE A 121 -7.71 -17.12 -21.51
CA PHE A 121 -7.92 -17.58 -20.14
C PHE A 121 -8.29 -16.42 -19.22
N CYS A 122 -7.60 -15.28 -19.26
CA CYS A 122 -7.93 -14.09 -18.47
C CYS A 122 -9.37 -13.62 -18.79
N ARG A 123 -9.73 -13.57 -20.07
CA ARG A 123 -11.09 -13.18 -20.50
C ARG A 123 -12.15 -14.12 -19.94
N ARG A 124 -11.99 -15.44 -20.11
CA ARG A 124 -12.93 -16.43 -19.58
C ARG A 124 -13.05 -16.33 -18.07
N LEU A 125 -11.92 -16.19 -17.35
CA LEU A 125 -11.89 -16.06 -15.92
C LEU A 125 -12.65 -14.82 -15.45
N ALA A 126 -12.46 -13.67 -16.10
CA ALA A 126 -13.16 -12.44 -15.77
C ALA A 126 -14.68 -12.58 -16.04
N VAL A 127 -15.07 -13.16 -17.16
CA VAL A 127 -16.49 -13.39 -17.51
C VAL A 127 -17.17 -14.31 -16.48
N GLU A 128 -16.57 -15.46 -16.17
CA GLU A 128 -17.15 -16.46 -15.26
C GLU A 128 -17.27 -15.94 -13.83
N LEU A 129 -16.31 -15.12 -13.39
CA LEU A 129 -16.23 -14.66 -12.01
C LEU A 129 -16.82 -13.26 -11.78
N SER A 130 -17.21 -12.54 -12.84
CA SER A 130 -17.80 -11.19 -12.71
C SER A 130 -19.12 -11.16 -11.92
N ALA A 131 -19.85 -12.27 -11.91
CA ALA A 131 -21.10 -12.41 -11.14
C ALA A 131 -20.88 -12.58 -9.63
N TYR A 132 -19.66 -12.79 -9.20
CA TYR A 132 -19.28 -12.99 -7.79
C TYR A 132 -18.61 -11.72 -7.22
N PRO A 133 -18.67 -11.50 -5.89
CA PRO A 133 -18.04 -10.34 -5.26
C PRO A 133 -16.52 -10.52 -5.13
N ILE A 134 -15.85 -10.81 -6.23
CA ILE A 134 -14.41 -11.03 -6.31
C ILE A 134 -13.72 -9.72 -6.70
N ASN A 135 -12.57 -9.48 -6.09
CA ASN A 135 -11.64 -8.43 -6.49
C ASN A 135 -10.42 -9.07 -7.14
N PHE A 136 -10.25 -8.86 -8.45
CA PHE A 136 -9.06 -9.31 -9.16
C PHE A 136 -7.85 -8.47 -8.73
N VAL A 137 -6.80 -9.15 -8.27
CA VAL A 137 -5.59 -8.49 -7.76
C VAL A 137 -4.40 -8.89 -8.63
N SER A 138 -3.62 -7.89 -9.10
CA SER A 138 -2.42 -8.14 -9.89
C SER A 138 -1.41 -6.98 -9.76
N GLY A 139 -0.23 -7.12 -10.37
CA GLY A 139 0.85 -6.14 -10.30
C GLY A 139 0.83 -5.08 -11.40
N LEU A 140 -0.17 -5.05 -12.29
CA LEU A 140 -0.27 -4.15 -13.45
C LEU A 140 0.94 -4.23 -14.41
N ALA A 141 1.71 -5.30 -14.38
CA ALA A 141 2.78 -5.52 -15.33
C ALA A 141 2.23 -5.78 -16.75
N LEU A 142 3.07 -5.61 -17.77
CA LEU A 142 2.71 -6.02 -19.13
C LEU A 142 2.35 -7.52 -19.15
N GLY A 143 1.42 -7.90 -20.03
CA GLY A 143 1.06 -9.30 -20.22
C GLY A 143 -0.18 -9.75 -19.46
N ILE A 144 -0.09 -10.83 -18.70
CA ILE A 144 -1.23 -11.42 -17.97
C ILE A 144 -1.82 -10.43 -16.96
N ASP A 145 -0.98 -9.73 -16.22
CA ASP A 145 -1.42 -8.76 -15.21
C ASP A 145 -2.30 -7.66 -15.84
N ALA A 146 -1.80 -7.05 -16.93
CA ALA A 146 -2.58 -6.03 -17.66
C ALA A 146 -3.82 -6.62 -18.34
N ALA A 147 -3.75 -7.87 -18.81
CA ALA A 147 -4.89 -8.54 -19.43
C ALA A 147 -6.03 -8.73 -18.42
N ILE A 148 -5.75 -9.31 -17.25
CA ILE A 148 -6.82 -9.55 -16.26
C ILE A 148 -7.43 -8.24 -15.74
N HIS A 149 -6.66 -7.17 -15.55
CA HIS A 149 -7.20 -5.88 -15.15
C HIS A 149 -8.17 -5.33 -16.20
N ARG A 150 -7.80 -5.40 -17.50
CA ARG A 150 -8.64 -4.94 -18.60
C ARG A 150 -9.94 -5.75 -18.68
N GLU A 151 -9.82 -7.06 -18.71
CA GLU A 151 -10.99 -7.95 -18.81
C GLU A 151 -11.94 -7.79 -17.61
N ALA A 152 -11.39 -7.62 -16.40
CA ALA A 152 -12.19 -7.35 -15.21
C ALA A 152 -12.94 -6.01 -15.32
N MET A 153 -12.30 -4.95 -15.79
CA MET A 153 -12.94 -3.64 -16.00
C MET A 153 -14.03 -3.73 -17.09
N ASP A 154 -13.77 -4.43 -18.19
CA ASP A 154 -14.72 -4.60 -19.29
C ASP A 154 -16.00 -5.35 -18.82
N MET A 155 -15.86 -6.21 -17.82
CA MET A 155 -16.98 -6.93 -17.19
C MET A 155 -17.61 -6.17 -16.00
N GLY A 156 -17.14 -4.96 -15.68
CA GLY A 156 -17.60 -4.21 -14.51
C GLY A 156 -17.21 -4.82 -13.15
N ALA A 157 -16.27 -5.76 -13.15
CA ALA A 157 -15.77 -6.38 -11.93
C ALA A 157 -14.74 -5.47 -11.22
N THR A 158 -14.62 -5.65 -9.92
CA THR A 158 -13.63 -4.90 -9.12
C THR A 158 -12.22 -5.43 -9.39
N THR A 159 -11.29 -4.50 -9.57
CA THR A 159 -9.88 -4.85 -9.74
C THR A 159 -8.96 -3.91 -8.96
N THR A 160 -7.87 -4.44 -8.42
CA THR A 160 -6.88 -3.70 -7.64
C THR A 160 -5.47 -4.04 -8.08
N ALA A 161 -4.67 -3.02 -8.42
CA ALA A 161 -3.27 -3.18 -8.75
C ALA A 161 -2.38 -2.87 -7.53
N PHE A 162 -1.42 -3.75 -7.25
CA PHE A 162 -0.35 -3.50 -6.28
C PHE A 162 0.96 -3.27 -7.00
N LEU A 163 1.45 -2.04 -6.94
CA LEU A 163 2.66 -1.59 -7.61
C LEU A 163 3.84 -1.55 -6.64
N ALA A 164 5.03 -1.94 -7.11
CA ALA A 164 6.27 -1.80 -6.35
C ALA A 164 6.88 -0.39 -6.46
N GLY A 165 6.43 0.39 -7.44
CA GLY A 165 6.86 1.78 -7.67
C GLY A 165 5.88 2.82 -7.14
N GLY A 166 6.18 4.11 -7.38
CA GLY A 166 5.26 5.21 -7.10
C GLY A 166 4.04 5.23 -8.04
N LEU A 167 3.03 6.01 -7.66
CA LEU A 167 1.82 6.27 -8.46
C LEU A 167 2.06 7.38 -9.47
#